data_a8ce6a8b3c8152c00c15abfc61c8d9a4
#
_entry.id   a8ce6a8b3c8152c00c15abfc61c8d9a4
#
_cell.length_a   1.000
_cell.length_b   1.000
_cell.length_c   1.000
_cell.angle_alpha   90.00
_cell.angle_beta   90.00
_cell.angle_gamma   90.00
#
_symmetry.space_group_name_H-M   'P 1'
#
loop_
_entity.id
_entity.type
_entity.pdbx_description
1 polymer ?
#
loop_
_entity_poly.entity_id
_entity_poly.type
_entity_poly.pdbx_seq_one_letter_code
_entity_poly.pdbx_strand_id
1 'polypeptide(L)'
;MEIDLTTSYVGILSLIVFVLAYAVVMAEEFSHLRKSKPVIISAAVIWGIIAFHFSSDKQYAKEIEYALEHNILEFAELFLFLLVAMTYINALEERKVFDVVRYQLTSRGFSFRQLFIFTGIITFFLSPIADNLTTALAVSYTHLTLPTKVYV
;
A
#
# COMPACT_ATOMS: atom_id res chain seq x y z
N MET A 1 27.32 15.76 -0.70
CA MET A 1 27.71 15.03 -1.92
C MET A 1 26.77 13.84 -1.93
N GLU A 2 25.78 13.79 -2.82
CA GLU A 2 24.86 12.65 -2.88
C GLU A 2 25.62 11.40 -3.28
N ILE A 3 25.41 10.31 -2.54
CA ILE A 3 25.97 9.00 -2.89
C ILE A 3 25.25 8.53 -4.16
N ASP A 4 25.93 8.63 -5.28
CA ASP A 4 25.39 8.08 -6.53
C ASP A 4 25.62 6.55 -6.56
N LEU A 5 24.58 5.82 -6.17
CA LEU A 5 24.57 4.36 -6.19
C LEU A 5 24.18 3.77 -7.56
N THR A 6 23.72 4.61 -8.52
CA THR A 6 23.15 4.16 -9.78
C THR A 6 24.13 3.38 -10.66
N THR A 7 25.40 3.74 -10.63
CA THR A 7 26.47 3.08 -11.41
C THR A 7 27.35 2.16 -10.57
N SER A 8 27.16 2.14 -9.24
CA SER A 8 27.95 1.30 -8.36
C SER A 8 27.49 -0.17 -8.41
N TYR A 9 28.44 -1.08 -8.21
CA TYR A 9 28.12 -2.50 -8.14
C TYR A 9 27.13 -2.81 -6.99
N VAL A 10 27.17 -2.04 -5.89
CA VAL A 10 26.27 -2.16 -4.74
C VAL A 10 24.85 -1.77 -5.13
N GLY A 11 24.69 -0.71 -5.91
CA GLY A 11 23.39 -0.30 -6.42
C GLY A 11 22.77 -1.32 -7.37
N ILE A 12 23.58 -1.89 -8.27
CA ILE A 12 23.12 -2.95 -9.18
C ILE A 12 22.71 -4.20 -8.39
N LEU A 13 23.50 -4.61 -7.40
CA LEU A 13 23.17 -5.75 -6.55
C LEU A 13 21.87 -5.52 -5.76
N SER A 14 21.70 -4.33 -5.19
CA SER A 14 20.48 -3.94 -4.48
C SER A 14 19.26 -3.98 -5.41
N LEU A 15 19.40 -3.51 -6.65
CA LEU A 15 18.36 -3.58 -7.66
C LEU A 15 17.98 -5.04 -8.01
N ILE A 16 18.96 -5.92 -8.15
CA ILE A 16 18.73 -7.35 -8.39
C ILE A 16 17.95 -7.97 -7.23
N VAL A 17 18.35 -7.71 -5.98
CA VAL A 17 17.64 -8.19 -4.78
C VAL A 17 16.20 -7.70 -4.76
N PHE A 18 15.98 -6.42 -5.08
CA PHE A 18 14.65 -5.83 -5.18
C PHE A 18 13.78 -6.53 -6.23
N VAL A 19 14.30 -6.70 -7.45
CA VAL A 19 13.57 -7.37 -8.55
C VAL A 19 13.22 -8.81 -8.20
N LEU A 20 14.16 -9.55 -7.59
CA LEU A 20 13.93 -10.93 -7.15
C LEU A 20 12.84 -10.99 -6.06
N ALA A 21 12.88 -10.08 -5.09
CA ALA A 21 11.85 -10.00 -4.05
C ALA A 21 10.46 -9.73 -4.64
N TYR A 22 10.37 -8.83 -5.62
CA TYR A 22 9.12 -8.56 -6.31
C TYR A 22 8.63 -9.75 -7.13
N ALA A 23 9.53 -10.49 -7.78
CA ALA A 23 9.17 -11.72 -8.47
C ALA A 23 8.57 -12.76 -7.50
N VAL A 24 9.14 -12.90 -6.30
CA VAL A 24 8.60 -13.76 -5.24
C VAL A 24 7.23 -13.27 -4.75
N VAL A 25 7.04 -11.95 -4.61
CA VAL A 25 5.74 -11.36 -4.26
C VAL A 25 4.69 -11.67 -5.32
N MET A 26 5.04 -11.57 -6.61
CA MET A 26 4.12 -11.91 -7.70
C MET A 26 3.79 -13.41 -7.75
N ALA A 27 4.72 -14.26 -7.31
CA ALA A 27 4.54 -15.69 -7.22
C ALA A 27 3.85 -16.16 -5.91
N GLU A 28 3.13 -15.28 -5.21
CA GLU A 28 2.43 -15.57 -3.94
C GLU A 28 1.48 -16.76 -4.07
N GLU A 29 0.75 -16.86 -5.18
CA GLU A 29 -0.19 -17.96 -5.43
C GLU A 29 0.49 -19.34 -5.41
N PHE A 30 1.76 -19.40 -5.80
CA PHE A 30 2.56 -20.64 -5.80
C PHE A 30 3.31 -20.86 -4.49
N SER A 31 3.76 -19.78 -3.84
CA SER A 31 4.64 -19.86 -2.67
C SER A 31 3.88 -19.90 -1.33
N HIS A 32 2.58 -19.55 -1.32
CA HIS A 32 1.76 -19.37 -0.11
C HIS A 32 2.38 -18.43 0.95
N LEU A 33 3.35 -17.62 0.56
CA LEU A 33 4.01 -16.65 1.42
C LEU A 33 3.23 -15.33 1.39
N ARG A 34 2.94 -14.77 2.55
CA ARG A 34 2.37 -13.42 2.62
C ARG A 34 3.32 -12.41 1.96
N LYS A 35 2.79 -11.53 1.11
CA LYS A 35 3.54 -10.50 0.34
C LYS A 35 4.50 -9.67 1.18
N SER A 36 4.14 -9.40 2.44
CA SER A 36 4.97 -8.61 3.35
C SER A 36 6.30 -9.26 3.71
N LYS A 37 6.38 -10.59 3.80
CA LYS A 37 7.60 -11.29 4.23
C LYS A 37 8.78 -11.09 3.29
N PRO A 38 8.67 -11.39 1.96
CA PRO A 38 9.78 -11.18 1.05
C PRO A 38 10.19 -9.71 0.94
N VAL A 39 9.25 -8.77 1.04
CA VAL A 39 9.54 -7.33 1.00
C VAL A 39 10.37 -6.89 2.20
N ILE A 40 9.98 -7.28 3.42
CA ILE A 40 10.72 -6.92 4.64
C ILE A 40 12.13 -7.53 4.63
N ILE A 41 12.25 -8.80 4.23
CA ILE A 41 13.55 -9.48 4.15
C ILE A 41 14.44 -8.80 3.12
N SER A 42 13.92 -8.48 1.93
CA SER A 42 14.72 -7.81 0.90
C SER A 42 15.17 -6.42 1.32
N ALA A 43 14.31 -5.66 1.99
CA ALA A 43 14.67 -4.35 2.53
C ALA A 43 15.82 -4.47 3.55
N ALA A 44 15.74 -5.42 4.47
CA ALA A 44 16.81 -5.68 5.44
C ALA A 44 18.12 -6.10 4.76
N VAL A 45 18.05 -6.95 3.74
CA VAL A 45 19.23 -7.38 2.96
C VAL A 45 19.85 -6.21 2.19
N ILE A 46 19.05 -5.38 1.52
CA ILE A 46 19.53 -4.21 0.77
C ILE A 46 20.24 -3.22 1.71
N TRP A 47 19.61 -2.86 2.83
CA TRP A 47 20.21 -1.99 3.81
C TRP A 47 21.48 -2.59 4.43
N GLY A 48 21.49 -3.92 4.67
CA GLY A 48 22.67 -4.64 5.13
C GLY A 48 23.85 -4.58 4.15
N ILE A 49 23.61 -4.77 2.86
CA ILE A 49 24.61 -4.66 1.79
C ILE A 49 25.21 -3.26 1.73
N ILE A 50 24.34 -2.23 1.74
CA ILE A 50 24.76 -0.83 1.70
C ILE A 50 25.59 -0.49 2.95
N ALA A 51 25.09 -0.79 4.14
CA ALA A 51 25.78 -0.52 5.39
C ALA A 51 27.14 -1.24 5.48
N PHE A 52 27.23 -2.50 5.07
CA PHE A 52 28.46 -3.28 5.08
C PHE A 52 29.51 -2.68 4.14
N HIS A 53 29.10 -2.29 2.93
CA HIS A 53 30.03 -1.75 1.92
C HIS A 53 30.63 -0.42 2.36
N PHE A 54 29.84 0.45 2.96
CA PHE A 54 30.25 1.80 3.38
C PHE A 54 30.71 1.88 4.84
N SER A 55 30.75 0.77 5.57
CA SER A 55 31.14 0.74 6.99
C SER A 55 32.56 1.25 7.25
N SER A 56 33.45 1.15 6.25
CA SER A 56 34.85 1.56 6.38
C SER A 56 35.08 3.06 6.25
N ASP A 57 34.12 3.80 5.72
CA ASP A 57 34.23 5.24 5.49
C ASP A 57 33.28 6.02 6.41
N LYS A 58 33.87 6.72 7.37
CA LYS A 58 33.13 7.48 8.41
C LYS A 58 32.25 8.60 7.83
N GLN A 59 32.57 9.10 6.64
CA GLN A 59 31.80 10.16 6.02
C GLN A 59 30.49 9.60 5.47
N TYR A 60 30.57 8.48 4.75
CA TYR A 60 29.40 7.82 4.18
C TYR A 60 28.53 7.15 5.24
N ALA A 61 29.12 6.69 6.35
CA ALA A 61 28.36 6.09 7.44
C ALA A 61 27.29 7.03 8.00
N LYS A 62 27.61 8.33 8.15
CA LYS A 62 26.63 9.32 8.62
C LYS A 62 25.51 9.60 7.61
N GLU A 63 25.84 9.64 6.33
CA GLU A 63 24.84 9.85 5.27
C GLU A 63 23.89 8.66 5.18
N ILE A 64 24.39 7.45 5.36
CA ILE A 64 23.58 6.22 5.39
C ILE A 64 22.70 6.17 6.63
N GLU A 65 23.24 6.52 7.81
CA GLU A 65 22.47 6.62 9.05
C GLU A 65 21.31 7.60 8.89
N TYR A 66 21.57 8.80 8.37
CA TYR A 66 20.53 9.79 8.09
C TYR A 66 19.49 9.30 7.09
N ALA A 67 19.92 8.65 6.00
CA ALA A 67 19.01 8.10 5.01
C ALA A 67 18.14 6.97 5.60
N LEU A 68 18.70 6.12 6.46
CA LEU A 68 17.98 5.06 7.16
C LEU A 68 16.94 5.64 8.12
N GLU A 69 17.36 6.62 8.95
CA GLU A 69 16.45 7.31 9.87
C GLU A 69 15.28 7.97 9.13
N HIS A 70 15.57 8.65 8.03
CA HIS A 70 14.56 9.30 7.20
C HIS A 70 13.55 8.29 6.62
N ASN A 71 14.04 7.17 6.06
CA ASN A 71 13.16 6.11 5.55
C ASN A 71 12.31 5.45 6.64
N ILE A 72 12.88 5.26 7.85
CA ILE A 72 12.11 4.72 8.99
C ILE A 72 11.04 5.72 9.42
N LEU A 73 11.35 7.00 9.43
CA LEU A 73 10.38 8.05 9.78
C LEU A 73 9.22 8.08 8.79
N GLU A 74 9.50 8.11 7.49
CA GLU A 74 8.48 8.06 6.44
C GLU A 74 7.61 6.80 6.56
N PHE A 75 8.23 5.65 6.81
CA PHE A 75 7.50 4.41 7.05
C PHE A 75 6.59 4.51 8.28
N ALA A 76 7.08 5.10 9.38
CA ALA A 76 6.32 5.26 10.62
C ALA A 76 5.13 6.21 10.41
N GLU A 77 5.31 7.31 9.68
CA GLU A 77 4.25 8.25 9.33
C GLU A 77 3.14 7.57 8.52
N LEU A 78 3.51 6.84 7.46
CA LEU A 78 2.57 6.08 6.65
C LEU A 78 1.85 5.00 7.46
N PHE A 79 2.58 4.29 8.32
CA PHE A 79 2.01 3.24 9.17
C PHE A 79 0.98 3.81 10.15
N LEU A 80 1.30 4.90 10.83
CA LEU A 80 0.37 5.57 11.75
C LEU A 80 -0.85 6.11 11.02
N PHE A 81 -0.66 6.71 9.85
CA PHE A 81 -1.76 7.16 9.02
C PHE A 81 -2.70 6.01 8.64
N LEU A 82 -2.15 4.91 8.14
CA LEU A 82 -2.94 3.72 7.77
C LEU A 82 -3.65 3.11 8.98
N LEU A 83 -3.01 3.08 10.14
CA LEU A 83 -3.60 2.56 11.38
C LEU A 83 -4.83 3.36 11.78
N VAL A 84 -4.73 4.69 11.73
CA VAL A 84 -5.87 5.59 12.01
C VAL A 84 -6.97 5.41 10.97
N ALA A 85 -6.62 5.40 9.68
CA ALA A 85 -7.58 5.23 8.59
C ALA A 85 -8.34 3.90 8.70
N MET A 86 -7.65 2.79 8.97
CA MET A 86 -8.26 1.47 9.18
C MET A 86 -9.18 1.45 10.40
N THR A 87 -8.79 2.11 11.48
CA THR A 87 -9.64 2.24 12.67
C THR A 87 -10.95 2.95 12.35
N TYR A 88 -10.89 4.03 11.57
CA TYR A 88 -12.09 4.73 11.12
C TYR A 88 -12.97 3.87 10.21
N ILE A 89 -12.38 3.17 9.24
CA ILE A 89 -13.12 2.29 8.34
C ILE A 89 -13.83 1.20 9.13
N ASN A 90 -13.14 0.52 10.05
CA ASN A 90 -13.74 -0.50 10.90
C ASN A 90 -14.90 0.07 11.75
N ALA A 91 -14.74 1.26 12.34
CA ALA A 91 -15.80 1.90 13.09
C ALA A 91 -17.03 2.25 12.23
N LEU A 92 -16.83 2.66 10.97
CA LEU A 92 -17.90 2.90 10.02
C LEU A 92 -18.61 1.59 9.60
N GLU A 93 -17.86 0.51 9.44
CA GLU A 93 -18.38 -0.82 9.13
C GLU A 93 -19.22 -1.37 10.29
N GLU A 94 -18.72 -1.34 11.52
CA GLU A 94 -19.46 -1.74 12.72
C GLU A 94 -20.77 -0.97 12.90
N ARG A 95 -20.77 0.30 12.56
CA ARG A 95 -21.98 1.16 12.60
C ARG A 95 -22.88 0.99 11.39
N LYS A 96 -22.57 0.08 10.48
CA LYS A 96 -23.34 -0.20 9.25
C LYS A 96 -23.56 1.03 8.36
N VAL A 97 -22.64 1.98 8.40
CA VAL A 97 -22.74 3.21 7.59
C VAL A 97 -22.75 2.85 6.10
N PHE A 98 -21.91 1.89 5.68
CA PHE A 98 -21.86 1.43 4.30
C PHE A 98 -23.18 0.74 3.87
N ASP A 99 -23.84 0.01 4.76
CA ASP A 99 -25.15 -0.60 4.49
C ASP A 99 -26.24 0.46 4.27
N VAL A 100 -26.21 1.54 5.04
CA VAL A 100 -27.14 2.66 4.89
C VAL A 100 -26.92 3.38 3.56
N VAL A 101 -25.66 3.68 3.20
CA VAL A 101 -25.31 4.30 1.92
C VAL A 101 -25.78 3.41 0.76
N ARG A 102 -25.51 2.12 0.84
CA ARG A 102 -25.95 1.14 -0.14
C ARG A 102 -27.48 1.09 -0.27
N TYR A 103 -28.18 1.02 0.87
CA TYR A 103 -29.66 1.03 0.88
C TYR A 103 -30.22 2.29 0.21
N GLN A 104 -29.67 3.45 0.51
CA GLN A 104 -30.09 4.70 -0.12
C GLN A 104 -29.84 4.73 -1.62
N LEU A 105 -28.72 4.17 -2.08
CA LEU A 105 -28.41 4.08 -3.50
C LEU A 105 -29.33 3.09 -4.25
N THR A 106 -29.61 1.94 -3.64
CA THR A 106 -30.47 0.92 -4.26
C THR A 106 -31.95 1.30 -4.19
N SER A 107 -32.41 1.95 -3.11
CA SER A 107 -33.82 2.36 -2.97
C SER A 107 -34.23 3.48 -3.92
N ARG A 108 -33.29 4.23 -4.47
CA ARG A 108 -33.55 5.29 -5.46
C ARG A 108 -33.73 4.75 -6.90
N GLY A 109 -33.67 3.43 -7.09
CA GLY A 109 -33.92 2.80 -8.38
C GLY A 109 -32.82 3.02 -9.41
N PHE A 110 -31.59 3.34 -8.97
CA PHE A 110 -30.46 3.45 -9.88
C PHE A 110 -30.16 2.08 -10.52
N SER A 111 -29.97 2.09 -11.85
CA SER A 111 -29.46 0.91 -12.54
C SER A 111 -28.02 0.62 -12.14
N PHE A 112 -27.55 -0.64 -12.27
CA PHE A 112 -26.16 -1.02 -11.98
C PHE A 112 -25.13 -0.15 -12.71
N ARG A 113 -25.42 0.26 -13.94
CA ARG A 113 -24.57 1.14 -14.73
C ARG A 113 -24.47 2.54 -14.13
N GLN A 114 -25.59 3.09 -13.69
CA GLN A 114 -25.63 4.41 -13.04
C GLN A 114 -24.90 4.38 -11.70
N LEU A 115 -25.10 3.31 -10.93
CA LEU A 115 -24.43 3.10 -9.67
C LEU A 115 -22.90 3.04 -9.85
N PHE A 116 -22.43 2.29 -10.84
CA PHE A 116 -21.01 2.18 -11.17
C PHE A 116 -20.41 3.55 -11.58
N ILE A 117 -21.10 4.28 -12.44
CA ILE A 117 -20.64 5.60 -12.89
C ILE A 117 -20.62 6.59 -11.71
N PHE A 118 -21.65 6.60 -10.89
CA PHE A 118 -21.75 7.52 -9.76
C PHE A 118 -20.68 7.26 -8.70
N THR A 119 -20.49 6.01 -8.32
CA THR A 119 -19.41 5.61 -7.39
C THR A 119 -18.04 5.88 -7.98
N GLY A 120 -17.83 5.64 -9.28
CA GLY A 120 -16.59 5.96 -9.98
C GLY A 120 -16.25 7.45 -9.96
N ILE A 121 -17.24 8.32 -10.19
CA ILE A 121 -17.05 9.77 -10.12
C ILE A 121 -16.69 10.20 -8.69
N ILE A 122 -17.42 9.71 -7.68
CA ILE A 122 -17.12 10.01 -6.27
C ILE A 122 -15.70 9.56 -5.92
N THR A 123 -15.33 8.34 -6.32
CA THR A 123 -13.99 7.78 -6.09
C THR A 123 -12.90 8.63 -6.74
N PHE A 124 -13.13 9.09 -7.97
CA PHE A 124 -12.19 9.95 -8.69
C PHE A 124 -11.90 11.25 -7.96
N PHE A 125 -12.93 11.91 -7.41
CA PHE A 125 -12.76 13.14 -6.64
C PHE A 125 -12.27 12.91 -5.22
N LEU A 126 -12.58 11.77 -4.63
CA LEU A 126 -12.17 11.44 -3.26
C LEU A 126 -10.72 10.97 -3.19
N SER A 127 -10.23 10.28 -4.21
CA SER A 127 -8.89 9.69 -4.24
C SER A 127 -7.73 10.67 -4.03
N PRO A 128 -7.75 11.90 -4.55
CA PRO A 128 -6.70 12.88 -4.27
C PRO A 128 -6.76 13.48 -2.84
N ILE A 129 -7.91 13.38 -2.19
CA ILE A 129 -8.14 13.98 -0.85
C ILE A 129 -7.96 12.91 0.23
N ALA A 130 -8.54 11.74 -0.01
CA ALA A 130 -8.36 10.57 0.83
C ALA A 130 -7.33 9.65 0.16
N ASP A 131 -6.43 9.06 0.93
CA ASP A 131 -5.46 8.10 0.41
C ASP A 131 -6.11 7.04 -0.49
N ASN A 132 -5.38 6.61 -1.53
CA ASN A 132 -5.85 5.63 -2.51
C ASN A 132 -6.32 4.32 -1.87
N LEU A 133 -5.63 3.87 -0.82
CA LEU A 133 -5.99 2.63 -0.11
C LEU A 133 -7.33 2.80 0.62
N THR A 134 -7.51 3.91 1.33
CA THR A 134 -8.77 4.23 2.04
C THR A 134 -9.93 4.33 1.07
N THR A 135 -9.74 4.99 -0.07
CA THR A 135 -10.75 5.11 -1.12
C THR A 135 -11.10 3.76 -1.73
N ALA A 136 -10.09 2.94 -2.04
CA ALA A 136 -10.28 1.59 -2.59
C ALA A 136 -11.05 0.69 -1.61
N LEU A 137 -10.75 0.74 -0.32
CA LEU A 137 -11.45 -0.03 0.71
C LEU A 137 -12.90 0.42 0.83
N ALA A 138 -13.17 1.72 0.94
CA ALA A 138 -14.53 2.25 1.03
C ALA A 138 -15.38 1.83 -0.17
N VAL A 139 -14.84 1.88 -1.40
CA VAL A 139 -15.52 1.44 -2.61
C VAL A 139 -15.70 -0.07 -2.65
N SER A 140 -14.69 -0.83 -2.24
CA SER A 140 -14.78 -2.31 -2.17
C SER A 140 -15.89 -2.75 -1.22
N TYR A 141 -16.01 -2.14 -0.04
CA TYR A 141 -17.08 -2.47 0.89
C TYR A 141 -18.47 -2.15 0.32
N THR A 142 -18.62 -1.07 -0.43
CA THR A 142 -19.92 -0.75 -1.07
C THR A 142 -20.27 -1.69 -2.22
N HIS A 143 -19.29 -2.20 -2.97
CA HIS A 143 -19.51 -3.07 -4.14
C HIS A 143 -19.53 -4.57 -3.80
N LEU A 144 -18.63 -5.07 -2.97
CA LEU A 144 -18.53 -6.48 -2.62
C LEU A 144 -19.71 -6.99 -1.79
N THR A 145 -20.38 -6.10 -1.07
CA THR A 145 -21.57 -6.43 -0.29
C THR A 145 -22.89 -6.30 -1.08
N LEU A 146 -22.85 -5.96 -2.38
CA LEU A 146 -24.04 -6.01 -3.21
C LEU A 146 -24.55 -7.46 -3.27
N PRO A 147 -25.83 -7.74 -2.96
CA PRO A 147 -26.35 -9.08 -3.08
C PRO A 147 -26.32 -9.50 -4.54
N THR A 148 -25.53 -10.52 -4.83
CA THR A 148 -25.51 -11.22 -6.13
C THR A 148 -26.78 -12.07 -6.36
N LYS A 149 -27.81 -11.89 -5.55
CA LYS A 149 -29.11 -12.52 -5.82
C LYS A 149 -29.84 -11.73 -6.90
N VAL A 150 -29.55 -12.11 -8.12
CA VAL A 150 -30.51 -11.98 -9.21
C VAL A 150 -31.68 -12.90 -8.85
N TYR A 151 -32.78 -12.34 -8.40
CA TYR A 151 -34.03 -13.07 -8.38
C TYR A 151 -34.48 -13.18 -9.84
N VAL A 152 -34.50 -14.39 -10.35
CA VAL A 152 -35.22 -14.79 -11.56
C VAL A 152 -36.71 -14.71 -11.27
#